data_20ea4a5da4a5e7f8c7b3fa78995736fb
#
_entry.id   20ea4a5da4a5e7f8c7b3fa78995736fb
#
_cell.length_a   1.000
_cell.length_b   1.000
_cell.length_c   1.000
_cell.angle_alpha   90.00
_cell.angle_beta   90.00
_cell.angle_gamma   90.00
#
_symmetry.space_group_name_H-M   'P 1'
#
loop_
_entity.id
_entity.type
_entity.pdbx_description
1 polymer ?
#
loop_
_entity_poly.entity_id
_entity_poly.type
_entity_poly.pdbx_seq_one_letter_code
_entity_poly.pdbx_strand_id
1 'polypeptide(L)'
;MTTSASSFPLEPIEKASLDELRSLQLKRLKATLHHAYANSPVYKAKFDAAGVHPDDCQSLSDLAKFPFTTKADLRDNYPYGLFAVPEEKIARIHASSGTTGKPTVVGYTKRDIDTWADVVARSIRASGGRPGMKVHIAYG
;
A
#
# COMPACT_ATOMS: atom_id res chain seq x y z
N MET A 1 0.31 41.06 14.25
CA MET A 1 -0.47 40.62 13.07
C MET A 1 -0.56 39.12 13.12
N THR A 2 -1.65 38.58 13.67
CA THR A 2 -1.92 37.15 13.71
C THR A 2 -2.38 36.75 12.32
N THR A 3 -1.49 36.10 11.57
CA THR A 3 -1.87 35.43 10.33
C THR A 3 -2.87 34.33 10.67
N SER A 4 -4.13 34.54 10.30
CA SER A 4 -5.16 33.51 10.30
C SER A 4 -4.62 32.30 9.54
N ALA A 5 -4.32 31.23 10.25
CA ALA A 5 -3.98 29.96 9.63
C ALA A 5 -5.21 29.54 8.81
N SER A 6 -5.15 29.68 7.49
CA SER A 6 -6.18 29.18 6.61
C SER A 6 -6.29 27.66 6.86
N SER A 7 -7.36 27.28 7.57
CA SER A 7 -7.63 25.87 7.86
C SER A 7 -8.03 25.19 6.55
N PHE A 8 -7.12 24.46 5.94
CA PHE A 8 -7.51 23.53 4.88
C PHE A 8 -8.43 22.48 5.49
N PRO A 9 -9.63 22.29 4.91
CA PRO A 9 -10.59 21.35 5.48
C PRO A 9 -10.02 19.92 5.43
N LEU A 10 -10.23 19.18 6.52
CA LEU A 10 -9.93 17.77 6.56
C LEU A 10 -10.85 17.04 5.58
N GLU A 11 -10.33 16.00 4.94
CA GLU A 11 -11.14 15.11 4.11
C GLU A 11 -12.16 14.34 4.96
N PRO A 12 -13.28 13.91 4.38
CA PRO A 12 -14.30 13.16 5.12
C PRO A 12 -13.73 11.96 5.89
N ILE A 13 -12.81 11.22 5.28
CA ILE A 13 -12.19 10.05 5.89
C ILE A 13 -11.35 10.38 7.13
N GLU A 14 -10.81 11.59 7.23
CA GLU A 14 -10.02 12.03 8.39
C GLU A 14 -10.90 12.43 9.58
N LYS A 15 -12.20 12.51 9.36
CA LYS A 15 -13.22 12.79 10.38
C LYS A 15 -14.12 11.59 10.68
N ALA A 16 -13.88 10.47 9.97
CA ALA A 16 -14.69 9.28 10.10
C ALA A 16 -14.57 8.68 11.51
N SER A 17 -15.64 8.08 11.98
CA SER A 17 -15.66 7.32 13.22
C SER A 17 -14.76 6.08 13.11
N LEU A 18 -14.39 5.52 14.25
CA LEU A 18 -13.59 4.29 14.29
C LEU A 18 -14.31 3.12 13.59
N ASP A 19 -15.62 3.04 13.69
CA ASP A 19 -16.41 1.97 13.07
C ASP A 19 -16.46 2.13 11.55
N GLU A 20 -16.59 3.37 11.04
CA GLU A 20 -16.48 3.66 9.61
C GLU A 20 -15.09 3.34 9.07
N LEU A 21 -14.04 3.68 9.82
CA LEU A 21 -12.65 3.33 9.45
C LEU A 21 -12.44 1.82 9.41
N ARG A 22 -12.90 1.08 10.42
CA ARG A 22 -12.80 -0.39 10.47
C ARG A 22 -13.57 -1.06 9.34
N SER A 23 -14.77 -0.57 9.04
CA SER A 23 -15.56 -1.06 7.91
C SER A 23 -14.85 -0.84 6.58
N LEU A 24 -14.27 0.34 6.36
CA LEU A 24 -13.50 0.63 5.17
C LEU A 24 -12.22 -0.22 5.09
N GLN A 25 -11.52 -0.40 6.21
CA GLN A 25 -10.32 -1.25 6.29
C GLN A 25 -10.64 -2.69 5.93
N LEU A 26 -11.72 -3.26 6.49
CA LEU A 26 -12.15 -4.63 6.17
C LEU A 26 -12.50 -4.77 4.69
N LYS A 27 -13.27 -3.83 4.14
CA LYS A 27 -13.62 -3.83 2.70
C LYS A 27 -12.37 -3.82 1.81
N ARG A 28 -11.38 -2.98 2.14
CA ARG A 28 -10.13 -2.89 1.38
C ARG A 28 -9.27 -4.13 1.55
N LEU A 29 -9.18 -4.67 2.76
CA LEU A 29 -8.45 -5.90 3.05
C LEU A 29 -9.00 -7.07 2.22
N LYS A 30 -10.31 -7.31 2.25
CA LYS A 30 -10.95 -8.35 1.44
C LYS A 30 -10.63 -8.19 -0.05
N ALA A 31 -10.76 -6.97 -0.57
CA ALA A 31 -10.44 -6.68 -1.98
C ALA A 31 -8.96 -6.97 -2.30
N THR A 32 -8.04 -6.63 -1.39
CA THR A 32 -6.59 -6.88 -1.56
C THR A 32 -6.28 -8.37 -1.54
N LEU A 33 -6.86 -9.13 -0.61
CA LEU A 33 -6.65 -10.58 -0.52
C LEU A 33 -7.16 -11.29 -1.77
N HIS A 34 -8.37 -10.97 -2.23
CA HIS A 34 -8.91 -11.51 -3.48
C HIS A 34 -8.06 -11.14 -4.69
N HIS A 35 -7.62 -9.90 -4.77
CA HIS A 35 -6.77 -9.44 -5.87
C HIS A 35 -5.43 -10.19 -5.90
N ALA A 36 -4.77 -10.33 -4.76
CA ALA A 36 -3.50 -11.05 -4.64
C ALA A 36 -3.66 -12.54 -5.00
N TYR A 37 -4.70 -13.19 -4.48
CA TYR A 37 -4.98 -14.60 -4.74
C TYR A 37 -5.29 -14.88 -6.22
N ALA A 38 -6.09 -14.01 -6.85
CA ALA A 38 -6.52 -14.21 -8.24
C ALA A 38 -5.43 -13.88 -9.26
N ASN A 39 -4.50 -12.97 -8.95
CA ASN A 39 -3.59 -12.40 -9.95
C ASN A 39 -2.10 -12.68 -9.68
N SER A 40 -1.73 -13.22 -8.51
CA SER A 40 -0.35 -13.59 -8.22
C SER A 40 -0.25 -15.07 -7.89
N PRO A 41 0.40 -15.89 -8.75
CA PRO A 41 0.60 -17.32 -8.47
C PRO A 41 1.32 -17.58 -7.14
N VAL A 42 2.23 -16.70 -6.75
CA VAL A 42 2.98 -16.80 -5.49
C VAL A 42 2.07 -16.64 -4.29
N TYR A 43 1.20 -15.62 -4.29
CA TYR A 43 0.24 -15.43 -3.19
C TYR A 43 -0.79 -16.55 -3.15
N LYS A 44 -1.25 -16.99 -4.33
CA LYS A 44 -2.17 -18.14 -4.41
C LYS A 44 -1.56 -19.37 -3.76
N ALA A 45 -0.33 -19.74 -4.15
CA ALA A 45 0.36 -20.89 -3.59
C ALA A 45 0.59 -20.78 -2.07
N LYS A 46 0.92 -19.57 -1.57
CA LYS A 46 1.09 -19.34 -0.12
C LYS A 46 -0.21 -19.50 0.66
N PHE A 47 -1.32 -18.99 0.13
CA PHE A 47 -2.64 -19.12 0.77
C PHE A 47 -3.11 -20.57 0.75
N ASP A 48 -2.98 -21.25 -0.39
CA ASP A 48 -3.33 -22.66 -0.52
C ASP A 48 -2.50 -23.54 0.46
N ALA A 49 -1.19 -23.27 0.57
CA ALA A 49 -0.32 -23.98 1.50
C ALA A 49 -0.65 -23.71 2.98
N ALA A 50 -1.18 -22.55 3.29
CA ALA A 50 -1.67 -22.20 4.64
C ALA A 50 -3.11 -22.69 4.90
N GLY A 51 -3.77 -23.27 3.90
CA GLY A 51 -5.16 -23.73 4.00
C GLY A 51 -6.15 -22.59 4.19
N VAL A 52 -5.88 -21.39 3.64
CA VAL A 52 -6.74 -20.22 3.77
C VAL A 52 -7.17 -19.70 2.39
N HIS A 53 -8.40 -19.19 2.35
CA HIS A 53 -8.95 -18.54 1.17
C HIS A 53 -9.32 -17.08 1.50
N PRO A 54 -9.29 -16.13 0.54
CA PRO A 54 -9.71 -14.75 0.78
C PRO A 54 -11.08 -14.59 1.46
N ASP A 55 -12.01 -15.53 1.19
CA ASP A 55 -13.34 -15.53 1.82
C ASP A 55 -13.33 -15.86 3.32
N ASP A 56 -12.24 -16.41 3.85
CA ASP A 56 -12.09 -16.66 5.28
C ASP A 56 -11.86 -15.37 6.09
N CYS A 57 -11.60 -14.25 5.40
CA CYS A 57 -11.46 -12.93 6.01
C CYS A 57 -12.83 -12.29 6.21
N GLN A 58 -13.47 -12.52 7.36
CA GLN A 58 -14.76 -11.92 7.69
C GLN A 58 -14.64 -10.71 8.63
N SER A 59 -13.52 -10.58 9.31
CA SER A 59 -13.19 -9.49 10.22
C SER A 59 -11.71 -9.07 10.05
N LEU A 60 -11.32 -7.92 10.60
CA LEU A 60 -9.92 -7.48 10.57
C LEU A 60 -8.98 -8.42 11.34
N SER A 61 -9.48 -9.09 12.38
CA SER A 61 -8.70 -10.07 13.16
C SER A 61 -8.36 -11.32 12.36
N ASP A 62 -9.14 -11.66 11.33
CA ASP A 62 -8.87 -12.82 10.48
C ASP A 62 -7.60 -12.66 9.64
N LEU A 63 -7.04 -11.45 9.53
CA LEU A 63 -5.75 -11.23 8.88
C LEU A 63 -4.63 -12.10 9.48
N ALA A 64 -4.73 -12.45 10.76
CA ALA A 64 -3.79 -13.33 11.43
C ALA A 64 -3.74 -14.77 10.87
N LYS A 65 -4.75 -15.19 10.11
CA LYS A 65 -4.79 -16.50 9.44
C LYS A 65 -3.92 -16.55 8.19
N PHE A 66 -3.65 -15.39 7.59
CA PHE A 66 -2.95 -15.30 6.31
C PHE A 66 -1.43 -15.26 6.49
N PRO A 67 -0.66 -15.91 5.59
CA PRO A 67 0.79 -15.99 5.70
C PRO A 67 1.44 -14.63 5.45
N PHE A 68 2.55 -14.38 6.13
CA PHE A 68 3.37 -13.19 5.90
C PHE A 68 4.07 -13.20 4.55
N THR A 69 4.29 -12.01 4.00
CA THR A 69 5.25 -11.79 2.92
C THR A 69 6.58 -11.35 3.52
N THR A 70 7.64 -12.01 3.11
CA THR A 70 9.00 -11.74 3.58
C THR A 70 9.85 -11.11 2.49
N LYS A 71 11.01 -10.58 2.86
CA LYS A 71 11.98 -10.07 1.88
C LYS A 71 12.52 -11.19 0.98
N ALA A 72 12.54 -12.43 1.46
CA ALA A 72 12.91 -13.60 0.66
C ALA A 72 11.91 -13.82 -0.49
N ASP A 73 10.62 -13.73 -0.21
CA ASP A 73 9.58 -13.87 -1.25
C ASP A 73 9.82 -12.90 -2.44
N LEU A 74 10.22 -11.66 -2.15
CA LEU A 74 10.53 -10.67 -3.19
C LEU A 74 11.80 -11.04 -3.99
N ARG A 75 12.83 -11.57 -3.34
CA ARG A 75 14.09 -11.96 -3.98
C ARG A 75 13.97 -13.22 -4.82
N ASP A 76 13.25 -14.21 -4.29
CA ASP A 76 13.08 -15.52 -4.93
C ASP A 76 12.21 -15.41 -6.18
N ASN A 77 11.35 -14.40 -6.23
CA ASN A 77 10.48 -14.08 -7.37
C ASN A 77 10.96 -12.86 -8.18
N TYR A 78 12.25 -12.53 -8.09
CA TYR A 78 12.86 -11.45 -8.87
C TYR A 78 12.78 -11.74 -10.39
N PRO A 79 12.51 -10.75 -11.26
CA PRO A 79 12.21 -9.36 -10.89
C PRO A 79 10.72 -9.08 -10.64
N TYR A 80 9.77 -9.76 -11.29
CA TYR A 80 8.36 -9.36 -11.36
C TYR A 80 7.37 -10.45 -10.92
N GLY A 81 7.86 -11.57 -10.42
CA GLY A 81 7.03 -12.74 -10.09
C GLY A 81 5.97 -12.52 -9.00
N LEU A 82 6.09 -11.44 -8.22
CA LEU A 82 5.07 -11.04 -7.24
C LEU A 82 4.05 -10.02 -7.75
N PHE A 83 4.21 -9.53 -8.97
CA PHE A 83 3.23 -8.57 -9.52
C PHE A 83 1.87 -9.24 -9.68
N ALA A 84 0.84 -8.54 -9.22
CA ALA A 84 -0.55 -8.96 -9.34
C ALA A 84 -1.32 -8.18 -10.42
N VAL A 85 -0.58 -7.54 -11.32
CA VAL A 85 -1.10 -6.84 -12.50
C VAL A 85 -0.17 -7.10 -13.68
N PRO A 86 -0.67 -7.04 -14.93
CA PRO A 86 0.16 -7.11 -16.12
C PRO A 86 1.21 -5.98 -16.16
N GLU A 87 2.39 -6.27 -16.72
CA GLU A 87 3.53 -5.33 -16.73
C GLU A 87 3.19 -4.00 -17.43
N GLU A 88 2.36 -4.02 -18.45
CA GLU A 88 1.93 -2.80 -19.17
C GLU A 88 1.11 -1.83 -18.30
N LYS A 89 0.62 -2.25 -17.14
CA LYS A 89 -0.04 -1.39 -16.14
C LYS A 89 0.93 -0.78 -15.13
N ILE A 90 2.20 -1.20 -15.14
CA ILE A 90 3.21 -0.66 -14.25
C ILE A 90 3.69 0.67 -14.78
N ALA A 91 3.46 1.73 -14.01
CA ALA A 91 3.88 3.09 -14.35
C ALA A 91 5.25 3.45 -13.75
N ARG A 92 5.69 2.75 -12.69
CA ARG A 92 6.97 3.00 -12.02
C ARG A 92 7.48 1.73 -11.34
N ILE A 93 8.80 1.56 -11.35
CA ILE A 93 9.50 0.49 -10.64
C ILE A 93 10.44 1.12 -9.63
N HIS A 94 10.44 0.58 -8.41
CA HIS A 94 11.43 0.88 -7.39
C HIS A 94 12.19 -0.39 -7.03
N ALA A 95 13.47 -0.24 -6.71
CA ALA A 95 14.30 -1.34 -6.26
C ALA A 95 15.14 -0.93 -5.06
N SER A 96 15.37 -1.86 -4.14
CA SER A 96 16.33 -1.65 -3.06
C SER A 96 17.78 -1.74 -3.59
N SER A 97 18.73 -1.12 -2.89
CA SER A 97 20.15 -1.11 -3.29
C SER A 97 20.84 -2.49 -3.32
N GLY A 98 20.18 -3.54 -2.85
CA GLY A 98 20.65 -4.92 -3.02
C GLY A 98 22.00 -5.25 -2.42
N THR A 99 22.45 -4.58 -1.36
CA THR A 99 23.77 -4.76 -0.71
C THR A 99 24.10 -6.21 -0.32
N THR A 100 23.13 -7.09 -0.27
CA THR A 100 23.26 -8.51 0.14
C THR A 100 22.78 -9.50 -0.93
N GLY A 101 22.81 -9.16 -2.22
CA GLY A 101 22.37 -10.02 -3.32
C GLY A 101 21.34 -9.37 -4.24
N LYS A 102 20.36 -10.16 -4.75
CA LYS A 102 19.34 -9.62 -5.64
C LYS A 102 18.54 -8.49 -4.98
N PRO A 103 18.30 -7.36 -5.67
CA PRO A 103 17.46 -6.29 -5.16
C PRO A 103 16.02 -6.78 -4.98
N THR A 104 15.29 -6.15 -4.07
CA THR A 104 13.84 -6.31 -4.03
C THR A 104 13.21 -5.30 -4.99
N VAL A 105 12.33 -5.78 -5.85
CA VAL A 105 11.68 -4.95 -6.87
C VAL A 105 10.20 -4.83 -6.54
N VAL A 106 9.67 -3.61 -6.61
CA VAL A 106 8.24 -3.31 -6.47
C VAL A 106 7.77 -2.46 -7.63
N GLY A 107 6.63 -2.84 -8.21
CA GLY A 107 5.97 -2.10 -9.28
C GLY A 107 4.78 -1.31 -8.75
N TYR A 108 4.59 -0.11 -9.28
CA TYR A 108 3.47 0.76 -8.95
C TYR A 108 2.65 1.04 -10.21
N THR A 109 1.35 0.81 -10.14
CA THR A 109 0.41 1.30 -11.15
C THR A 109 0.23 2.81 -11.02
N LYS A 110 -0.40 3.44 -12.01
CA LYS A 110 -0.78 4.86 -11.92
C LYS A 110 -1.65 5.13 -10.70
N ARG A 111 -2.58 4.22 -10.39
CA ARG A 111 -3.46 4.33 -9.22
C ARG A 111 -2.68 4.26 -7.90
N ASP A 112 -1.66 3.42 -7.83
CA ASP A 112 -0.82 3.32 -6.63
C ASP A 112 -0.05 4.62 -6.39
N ILE A 113 0.47 5.23 -7.47
CA ILE A 113 1.16 6.51 -7.40
C ILE A 113 0.21 7.63 -6.93
N ASP A 114 -1.02 7.67 -7.47
CA ASP A 114 -2.02 8.65 -7.05
C ASP A 114 -2.40 8.46 -5.57
N THR A 115 -2.61 7.21 -5.14
CA THR A 115 -2.87 6.88 -3.73
C THR A 115 -1.69 7.31 -2.84
N TRP A 116 -0.46 7.07 -3.27
CA TRP A 116 0.74 7.50 -2.55
C TRP A 116 0.82 9.01 -2.42
N ALA A 117 0.56 9.74 -3.51
CA ALA A 117 0.51 11.19 -3.50
C ALA A 117 -0.52 11.73 -2.48
N ASP A 118 -1.73 11.14 -2.44
CA ASP A 118 -2.79 11.53 -1.51
C ASP A 118 -2.37 11.32 -0.04
N VAL A 119 -1.81 10.15 0.30
CA VAL A 119 -1.42 9.87 1.69
C VAL A 119 -0.22 10.73 2.13
N VAL A 120 0.72 11.01 1.23
CA VAL A 120 1.85 11.91 1.48
C VAL A 120 1.36 13.34 1.67
N ALA A 121 0.42 13.80 0.85
CA ALA A 121 -0.18 15.13 0.99
C ALA A 121 -0.87 15.29 2.36
N ARG A 122 -1.57 14.27 2.85
CA ARG A 122 -2.16 14.26 4.20
C ARG A 122 -1.09 14.34 5.29
N SER A 123 -0.01 13.59 5.14
CA SER A 123 1.12 13.60 6.09
C SER A 123 1.79 14.98 6.16
N ILE A 124 2.04 15.60 5.00
CA ILE A 124 2.60 16.97 4.91
C ILE A 124 1.66 17.97 5.58
N ARG A 125 0.35 17.87 5.32
CA ARG A 125 -0.65 18.76 5.93
C ARG A 125 -0.71 18.57 7.46
N ALA A 126 -0.67 17.33 7.93
CA ALA A 126 -0.65 17.01 9.37
C ALA A 126 0.59 17.59 10.06
N SER A 127 1.72 17.64 9.36
CA SER A 127 2.97 18.27 9.84
C SER A 127 2.99 19.80 9.72
N GLY A 128 1.87 20.43 9.29
CA GLY A 128 1.78 21.89 9.17
C GLY A 128 2.10 22.44 7.79
N GLY A 129 2.43 21.59 6.80
CA GLY A 129 2.67 22.01 5.43
C GLY A 129 1.43 22.63 4.79
N ARG A 130 1.64 23.67 3.98
CA ARG A 130 0.56 24.41 3.30
C ARG A 130 1.00 24.77 1.87
N PRO A 131 0.04 24.95 0.93
CA PRO A 131 0.35 25.46 -0.39
C PRO A 131 1.15 26.78 -0.32
N GLY A 132 2.12 26.92 -1.21
CA GLY A 132 3.03 28.07 -1.26
C GLY A 132 4.27 27.95 -0.37
N MET A 133 4.35 26.95 0.52
CA MET A 133 5.58 26.68 1.27
C MET A 133 6.64 26.06 0.36
N LYS A 134 7.89 26.38 0.63
CA LYS A 134 9.03 25.70 -0.04
C LYS A 134 9.34 24.39 0.66
N VAL A 135 9.52 23.35 -0.12
CA VAL A 135 9.88 22.01 0.35
C VAL A 135 11.23 21.63 -0.24
N HIS A 136 12.14 21.18 0.59
CA HIS A 136 13.38 20.57 0.15
C HIS A 136 13.24 19.05 0.19
N ILE A 137 13.47 18.39 -0.94
CA ILE A 137 13.45 16.93 -1.07
C ILE A 137 14.89 16.46 -1.18
N ALA A 138 15.37 15.75 -0.14
CA ALA A 138 16.71 15.23 -0.06
C ALA A 138 16.66 13.69 -0.12
N TYR A 139 16.59 13.15 -1.32
CA TYR A 139 16.78 11.73 -1.57
C TYR A 139 18.21 11.47 -2.05
N GLY A 140 18.78 10.38 -1.55
CA GLY A 140 20.03 9.81 -2.08
C GLY A 140 19.78 8.89 -3.25
#